data_2d106b7889ce55d327cfc19aa8889206
#
_entry.id   2d106b7889ce55d327cfc19aa8889206
#
_cell.length_a   1.000
_cell.length_b   1.000
_cell.length_c   1.000
_cell.angle_alpha   90.00
_cell.angle_beta   90.00
_cell.angle_gamma   90.00
#
_symmetry.space_group_name_H-M   'P 1'
#
loop_
_entity.id
_entity.type
_entity.pdbx_description
1 polymer ?
#
loop_
_entity_poly.entity_id
_entity_poly.type
_entity_poly.pdbx_seq_one_letter_code
_entity_poly.pdbx_strand_id
1 'polypeptide(L)'
;KGRMPFENKKLKYFKTLHSLAFECLNMVQEDVMQPYHYEELGKELNLQVKFYDRYNKDESFYLGFENPYFQIIQKAFNKCINVKEEFNLEEHDPKHVNWITLDHINRNLINYKNQKKIFEFNDMIDQLIKKPNKIPEFDVIFIDEAQDLSPLQWKLFDILKTKTKDMYLAGDDDQAIFAWAGADVSRFIKEPAKEKVLIYSKRISRTVQE
;
A
#
# COMPACT_ATOMS: atom_id res chain seq x y z
N LYS A 1 14.40 -13.12 -16.89
CA LYS A 1 15.28 -12.41 -15.92
C LYS A 1 16.15 -11.46 -16.72
N GLY A 2 15.68 -10.23 -16.98
CA GLY A 2 16.48 -9.17 -17.57
C GLY A 2 17.51 -8.71 -16.54
N ARG A 3 18.77 -8.98 -16.77
CA ARG A 3 19.86 -8.39 -15.98
C ARG A 3 19.84 -6.89 -16.26
N MET A 4 19.63 -6.07 -15.23
CA MET A 4 19.90 -4.65 -15.34
C MET A 4 21.42 -4.47 -15.63
N PRO A 5 21.79 -3.56 -16.55
CA PRO A 5 23.19 -3.39 -16.98
C PRO A 5 24.09 -2.71 -15.94
N PHE A 6 23.62 -2.54 -14.70
CA PHE A 6 24.39 -1.92 -13.62
C PHE A 6 24.85 -2.99 -12.63
N GLU A 7 26.07 -3.48 -12.86
CA GLU A 7 26.74 -4.34 -11.89
C GLU A 7 26.85 -3.65 -10.52
N ASN A 8 26.21 -4.28 -9.52
CA ASN A 8 26.53 -4.23 -8.07
C ASN A 8 26.58 -2.90 -7.31
N LYS A 9 26.12 -1.78 -7.84
CA LYS A 9 25.77 -0.64 -6.99
C LYS A 9 24.32 -0.79 -6.57
N LYS A 10 24.06 -1.23 -5.33
CA LYS A 10 22.73 -1.13 -4.72
C LYS A 10 22.30 0.34 -4.80
N LEU A 11 21.35 0.64 -5.67
CA LEU A 11 20.76 1.97 -5.72
C LEU A 11 20.12 2.22 -4.35
N LYS A 12 20.59 3.24 -3.64
CA LYS A 12 20.20 3.52 -2.25
C LYS A 12 18.68 3.62 -2.07
N TYR A 13 17.98 4.12 -3.09
CA TYR A 13 16.54 4.37 -3.05
C TYR A 13 15.72 3.48 -4.01
N PHE A 14 16.25 2.35 -4.43
CA PHE A 14 15.45 1.36 -5.17
C PHE A 14 14.68 0.50 -4.16
N LYS A 15 13.46 0.93 -3.84
CA LYS A 15 12.65 0.36 -2.76
C LYS A 15 11.16 0.68 -2.91
N THR A 16 10.32 0.00 -2.16
CA THR A 16 8.89 0.30 -2.08
C THR A 16 8.63 1.61 -1.30
N LEU A 17 7.45 2.22 -1.47
CA LEU A 17 7.05 3.41 -0.72
C LEU A 17 7.01 3.16 0.79
N HIS A 18 6.62 1.95 1.21
CA HIS A 18 6.68 1.55 2.64
C HIS A 18 8.11 1.50 3.16
N SER A 19 9.03 0.92 2.37
CA SER A 19 10.45 0.86 2.74
C SER A 19 11.09 2.25 2.81
N LEU A 20 10.67 3.17 1.92
CA LEU A 20 11.06 4.57 2.00
C LEU A 20 10.53 5.21 3.29
N ALA A 21 9.27 4.99 3.63
CA ALA A 21 8.67 5.53 4.85
C ALA A 21 9.36 5.00 6.11
N PHE A 22 9.63 3.71 6.17
CA PHE A 22 10.35 3.06 7.26
C PHE A 22 11.72 3.70 7.50
N GLU A 23 12.50 3.91 6.44
CA GLU A 23 13.83 4.52 6.53
C GLU A 23 13.77 6.01 6.89
N CYS A 24 12.92 6.79 6.21
CA CYS A 24 12.80 8.23 6.47
C CYS A 24 12.33 8.54 7.89
N LEU A 25 11.50 7.66 8.48
CA LEU A 25 11.03 7.80 9.85
C LEU A 25 12.01 7.27 10.89
N ASN A 26 13.11 6.61 10.47
CA ASN A 26 14.07 5.91 11.31
C ASN A 26 13.39 4.86 12.21
N MET A 27 12.44 4.11 11.63
CA MET A 27 11.74 3.04 12.34
C MET A 27 12.61 1.81 12.49
N VAL A 28 12.34 1.02 13.51
CA VAL A 28 12.91 -0.30 13.72
C VAL A 28 11.82 -1.36 13.55
N GLN A 29 12.22 -2.64 13.42
CA GLN A 29 11.24 -3.71 13.16
C GLN A 29 10.22 -3.86 14.29
N GLU A 30 10.61 -3.54 15.51
CA GLU A 30 9.77 -3.54 16.71
C GLU A 30 8.68 -2.48 16.70
N ASP A 31 8.85 -1.41 15.92
CA ASP A 31 7.84 -0.37 15.73
C ASP A 31 6.71 -0.83 14.80
N VAL A 32 6.89 -1.95 14.07
CA VAL A 32 5.94 -2.40 13.05
C VAL A 32 5.14 -3.58 13.54
N MET A 33 3.83 -3.49 13.38
CA MET A 33 2.89 -4.54 13.75
C MET A 33 3.15 -5.83 12.96
N GLN A 34 3.43 -6.92 13.69
CA GLN A 34 3.74 -8.24 13.16
C GLN A 34 2.51 -9.16 13.23
N PRO A 35 2.48 -10.30 12.50
CA PRO A 35 1.36 -11.24 12.53
C PRO A 35 0.92 -11.63 13.95
N TYR A 36 1.85 -11.86 14.87
CA TYR A 36 1.54 -12.26 16.24
C TYR A 36 0.77 -11.18 17.04
N HIS A 37 0.94 -9.89 16.71
CA HIS A 37 0.16 -8.82 17.33
C HIS A 37 -1.32 -8.90 16.92
N TYR A 38 -1.61 -9.25 15.67
CA TYR A 38 -2.99 -9.46 15.22
C TYR A 38 -3.59 -10.71 15.84
N GLU A 39 -2.79 -11.77 16.06
CA GLU A 39 -3.25 -12.97 16.76
C GLU A 39 -3.54 -12.66 18.25
N GLU A 40 -2.70 -11.85 18.90
CA GLU A 40 -2.92 -11.38 20.28
C GLU A 40 -4.23 -10.59 20.36
N LEU A 41 -4.40 -9.58 19.51
CA LEU A 41 -5.63 -8.80 19.42
C LEU A 41 -6.85 -9.69 19.09
N GLY A 42 -6.70 -10.65 18.18
CA GLY A 42 -7.75 -11.59 17.83
C GLY A 42 -8.20 -12.43 19.02
N LYS A 43 -7.28 -12.90 19.84
CA LYS A 43 -7.60 -13.64 21.09
C LYS A 43 -8.38 -12.76 22.08
N GLU A 44 -7.97 -11.51 22.26
CA GLU A 44 -8.68 -10.54 23.12
C GLU A 44 -10.11 -10.28 22.65
N LEU A 45 -10.31 -10.26 21.33
CA LEU A 45 -11.60 -9.99 20.71
C LEU A 45 -12.42 -11.25 20.39
N ASN A 46 -11.91 -12.44 20.75
CA ASN A 46 -12.49 -13.74 20.42
C ASN A 46 -12.73 -13.91 18.92
N LEU A 47 -11.76 -13.47 18.10
CA LEU A 47 -11.77 -13.53 16.65
C LEU A 47 -10.65 -14.43 16.12
N GLN A 48 -10.94 -15.21 15.10
CA GLN A 48 -9.89 -15.86 14.32
C GLN A 48 -9.27 -14.88 13.34
N VAL A 49 -7.97 -14.67 13.48
CA VAL A 49 -7.20 -13.88 12.50
C VAL A 49 -6.30 -14.84 11.75
N LYS A 50 -6.56 -14.98 10.46
CA LYS A 50 -5.77 -15.75 9.53
C LYS A 50 -5.25 -14.85 8.43
N PHE A 51 -4.07 -15.17 7.94
CA PHE A 51 -3.41 -14.47 6.85
C PHE A 51 -3.37 -15.39 5.63
N TYR A 52 -3.56 -14.81 4.44
CA TYR A 52 -3.26 -15.52 3.21
C TYR A 52 -1.77 -15.78 3.14
N ASP A 53 -1.39 -17.02 2.91
CA ASP A 53 0.02 -17.45 2.77
C ASP A 53 0.53 -17.02 1.37
N ARG A 54 0.76 -15.73 1.17
CA ARG A 54 1.43 -15.19 0.00
C ARG A 54 2.91 -15.00 0.31
N TYR A 55 3.58 -16.11 0.64
CA TYR A 55 5.04 -16.15 0.70
C TYR A 55 5.64 -16.19 -0.72
N ASN A 56 5.57 -15.09 -1.44
CA ASN A 56 6.60 -14.79 -2.41
C ASN A 56 7.61 -13.89 -1.73
N LYS A 57 8.81 -14.41 -1.53
CA LYS A 57 9.91 -13.81 -0.77
C LYS A 57 10.44 -12.46 -1.29
N ASP A 58 9.91 -11.94 -2.38
CA ASP A 58 10.46 -10.78 -3.08
C ASP A 58 9.51 -9.58 -3.21
N GLU A 59 8.23 -9.71 -2.85
CA GLU A 59 7.28 -8.62 -3.05
C GLU A 59 6.36 -8.45 -1.83
N SER A 60 6.59 -7.31 -1.19
CA SER A 60 5.66 -6.60 -0.32
C SER A 60 5.01 -7.38 0.82
N PHE A 61 5.27 -6.92 1.97
CA PHE A 61 4.59 -7.09 3.25
C PHE A 61 3.08 -6.75 3.23
N TYR A 62 2.34 -7.15 2.22
CA TYR A 62 0.90 -7.12 2.26
C TYR A 62 0.44 -8.34 3.04
N LEU A 63 0.17 -8.15 4.33
CA LEU A 63 -0.59 -9.11 5.12
C LEU A 63 -2.02 -9.14 4.54
N GLY A 64 -2.29 -10.12 3.69
CA GLY A 64 -3.65 -10.37 3.23
C GLY A 64 -4.43 -11.03 4.35
N PHE A 65 -5.42 -10.34 4.91
CA PHE A 65 -6.31 -10.92 5.90
C PHE A 65 -7.39 -11.77 5.23
N GLU A 66 -7.66 -12.97 5.79
CA GLU A 66 -8.87 -13.72 5.46
C GLU A 66 -10.10 -13.12 6.15
N ASN A 67 -9.90 -12.44 7.28
CA ASN A 67 -10.97 -11.86 8.07
C ASN A 67 -11.52 -10.59 7.38
N PRO A 68 -12.82 -10.54 7.02
CA PRO A 68 -13.41 -9.44 6.27
C PRO A 68 -13.40 -8.10 7.02
N TYR A 69 -13.45 -8.10 8.34
CA TYR A 69 -13.39 -6.87 9.13
C TYR A 69 -12.06 -6.14 8.96
N PHE A 70 -10.93 -6.87 9.02
CA PHE A 70 -9.61 -6.27 8.78
C PHE A 70 -9.43 -5.83 7.33
N GLN A 71 -10.03 -6.55 6.36
CA GLN A 71 -10.01 -6.13 4.96
C GLN A 71 -10.71 -4.78 4.76
N ILE A 72 -11.89 -4.59 5.36
CA ILE A 72 -12.63 -3.32 5.30
C ILE A 72 -11.83 -2.19 5.96
N ILE A 73 -11.25 -2.43 7.13
CA ILE A 73 -10.43 -1.43 7.84
C ILE A 73 -9.23 -1.01 6.99
N GLN A 74 -8.50 -1.96 6.43
CA GLN A 74 -7.35 -1.66 5.56
C GLN A 74 -7.75 -0.92 4.28
N LYS A 75 -8.86 -1.33 3.67
CA LYS A 75 -9.37 -0.71 2.46
C LYS A 75 -9.80 0.74 2.71
N ALA A 76 -10.51 1.00 3.81
CA ALA A 76 -10.85 2.34 4.24
C ALA A 76 -9.61 3.22 4.43
N PHE A 77 -8.59 2.67 5.08
CA PHE A 77 -7.33 3.37 5.30
C PHE A 77 -6.62 3.70 3.99
N ASN A 78 -6.51 2.73 3.07
CA ASN A 78 -5.91 2.90 1.74
C ASN A 78 -6.63 3.96 0.91
N LYS A 79 -7.97 3.99 0.98
CA LYS A 79 -8.81 4.99 0.31
C LYS A 79 -8.83 6.35 1.01
N CYS A 80 -8.23 6.47 2.20
CA CYS A 80 -8.26 7.67 3.04
C CYS A 80 -9.70 8.13 3.40
N ILE A 81 -10.61 7.20 3.59
CA ILE A 81 -11.98 7.41 4.06
C ILE A 81 -12.19 6.77 5.44
N ASN A 82 -13.28 7.12 6.11
CA ASN A 82 -13.55 6.47 7.38
C ASN A 82 -14.14 5.06 7.20
N VAL A 83 -13.96 4.19 8.21
CA VAL A 83 -14.38 2.78 8.14
C VAL A 83 -15.90 2.63 7.94
N LYS A 84 -16.71 3.57 8.47
CA LYS A 84 -18.15 3.57 8.28
C LYS A 84 -18.53 3.83 6.82
N GLU A 85 -17.83 4.75 6.18
CA GLU A 85 -18.02 5.07 4.78
C GLU A 85 -17.70 3.87 3.90
N GLU A 86 -16.52 3.23 4.11
CA GLU A 86 -16.16 2.02 3.37
C GLU A 86 -17.16 0.89 3.59
N PHE A 87 -17.62 0.68 4.83
CA PHE A 87 -18.64 -0.31 5.13
C PHE A 87 -19.94 -0.08 4.36
N ASN A 88 -20.33 1.18 4.14
CA ASN A 88 -21.56 1.52 3.42
C ASN A 88 -21.42 1.47 1.89
N LEU A 89 -20.20 1.43 1.34
CA LEU A 89 -19.96 1.35 -0.12
C LEU A 89 -20.21 -0.04 -0.70
N GLU A 90 -20.17 -1.07 0.12
CA GLU A 90 -20.34 -2.46 -0.30
C GLU A 90 -21.55 -3.10 0.40
N GLU A 91 -22.26 -3.95 -0.32
CA GLU A 91 -23.28 -4.80 0.29
C GLU A 91 -22.59 -5.93 1.09
N HIS A 92 -22.91 -6.02 2.36
CA HIS A 92 -22.42 -7.07 3.24
C HIS A 92 -23.55 -7.98 3.69
N ASP A 93 -23.32 -9.30 3.69
CA ASP A 93 -24.25 -10.21 4.36
C ASP A 93 -24.18 -9.95 5.90
N PRO A 94 -25.28 -9.48 6.52
CA PRO A 94 -25.30 -9.14 7.95
C PRO A 94 -24.96 -10.31 8.87
N LYS A 95 -25.06 -11.56 8.38
CA LYS A 95 -24.66 -12.77 9.14
C LYS A 95 -23.14 -12.90 9.22
N HIS A 96 -22.40 -12.34 8.25
CA HIS A 96 -20.95 -12.46 8.15
C HIS A 96 -20.24 -11.19 8.56
N VAL A 97 -20.78 -10.01 8.21
CA VAL A 97 -20.18 -8.72 8.53
C VAL A 97 -21.26 -7.74 9.01
N ASN A 98 -21.10 -7.21 10.22
CA ASN A 98 -21.99 -6.20 10.76
C ASN A 98 -21.20 -5.01 11.31
N TRP A 99 -21.85 -3.85 11.29
CA TRP A 99 -21.22 -2.60 11.70
C TRP A 99 -20.75 -2.57 13.16
N ILE A 100 -21.56 -3.11 14.09
CA ILE A 100 -21.24 -3.06 15.53
C ILE A 100 -19.92 -3.77 15.80
N THR A 101 -19.76 -4.97 15.24
CA THR A 101 -18.52 -5.75 15.35
C THR A 101 -17.35 -5.06 14.67
N LEU A 102 -17.55 -4.52 13.46
CA LEU A 102 -16.52 -3.79 12.72
C LEU A 102 -16.00 -2.57 13.51
N ASP A 103 -16.92 -1.75 14.02
CA ASP A 103 -16.56 -0.57 14.82
C ASP A 103 -15.82 -0.96 16.11
N HIS A 104 -16.27 -2.05 16.77
CA HIS A 104 -15.61 -2.58 17.95
C HIS A 104 -14.18 -3.03 17.64
N ILE A 105 -13.97 -3.80 16.57
CA ILE A 105 -12.65 -4.25 16.13
C ILE A 105 -11.76 -3.06 15.78
N ASN A 106 -12.27 -2.10 15.00
CA ASN A 106 -11.51 -0.92 14.58
C ASN A 106 -11.02 -0.10 15.78
N ARG A 107 -11.90 0.16 16.76
CA ARG A 107 -11.52 0.89 17.97
C ARG A 107 -10.45 0.15 18.78
N ASN A 108 -10.59 -1.16 18.93
CA ASN A 108 -9.61 -1.97 19.68
C ASN A 108 -8.28 -2.04 18.95
N LEU A 109 -8.27 -2.15 17.61
CA LEU A 109 -7.04 -2.11 16.82
C LEU A 109 -6.31 -0.77 17.02
N ILE A 110 -7.02 0.36 16.95
CA ILE A 110 -6.44 1.69 17.20
C ILE A 110 -5.87 1.78 18.62
N ASN A 111 -6.63 1.34 19.62
CA ASN A 111 -6.20 1.37 21.02
C ASN A 111 -4.97 0.47 21.24
N TYR A 112 -4.96 -0.73 20.67
CA TYR A 112 -3.85 -1.67 20.74
C TYR A 112 -2.57 -1.08 20.16
N LYS A 113 -2.65 -0.49 18.94
CA LYS A 113 -1.51 0.19 18.31
C LYS A 113 -0.98 1.33 19.18
N ASN A 114 -1.86 2.14 19.75
CA ASN A 114 -1.48 3.26 20.62
C ASN A 114 -0.82 2.79 21.93
N GLN A 115 -1.34 1.75 22.57
CA GLN A 115 -0.77 1.20 23.80
C GLN A 115 0.61 0.57 23.58
N LYS A 116 0.76 -0.21 22.51
CA LYS A 116 2.03 -0.87 22.15
C LYS A 116 3.01 0.08 21.47
N LYS A 117 2.55 1.27 20.99
CA LYS A 117 3.31 2.24 20.20
C LYS A 117 3.85 1.65 18.91
N ILE A 118 3.05 0.82 18.24
CA ILE A 118 3.39 0.15 16.98
C ILE A 118 2.51 0.65 15.85
N PHE A 119 2.97 0.46 14.62
CA PHE A 119 2.36 0.95 13.39
C PHE A 119 2.05 -0.20 12.45
N GLU A 120 0.88 -0.17 11.79
CA GLU A 120 0.64 -1.00 10.62
C GLU A 120 1.42 -0.45 9.41
N PHE A 121 1.51 -1.24 8.34
CA PHE A 121 2.22 -0.84 7.12
C PHE A 121 1.71 0.50 6.57
N ASN A 122 0.38 0.64 6.47
CA ASN A 122 -0.23 1.87 5.96
C ASN A 122 -0.01 3.07 6.88
N ASP A 123 0.09 2.84 8.20
CA ASP A 123 0.42 3.91 9.16
C ASP A 123 1.79 4.52 8.87
N MET A 124 2.77 3.74 8.38
CA MET A 124 4.09 4.27 8.04
C MET A 124 4.00 5.33 6.92
N ILE A 125 3.21 5.06 5.89
CA ILE A 125 2.98 6.04 4.81
C ILE A 125 2.27 7.26 5.34
N ASP A 126 1.21 7.10 6.13
CA ASP A 126 0.47 8.21 6.76
C ASP A 126 1.38 9.06 7.67
N GLN A 127 2.23 8.42 8.47
CA GLN A 127 3.20 9.12 9.31
C GLN A 127 4.24 9.89 8.50
N LEU A 128 4.70 9.36 7.37
CA LEU A 128 5.63 10.05 6.49
C LEU A 128 4.97 11.27 5.81
N ILE A 129 3.72 11.13 5.38
CA ILE A 129 2.89 12.23 4.84
C ILE A 129 2.80 13.38 5.85
N LYS A 130 2.62 13.07 7.13
CA LYS A 130 2.56 14.05 8.22
C LYS A 130 3.93 14.68 8.56
N LYS A 131 5.03 14.10 8.10
CA LYS A 131 6.40 14.54 8.39
C LYS A 131 7.22 14.72 7.10
N PRO A 132 6.79 15.58 6.15
CA PRO A 132 7.41 15.71 4.83
C PRO A 132 8.87 16.22 4.89
N ASN A 133 9.24 16.85 5.99
CA ASN A 133 10.62 17.28 6.25
C ASN A 133 11.62 16.13 6.47
N LYS A 134 11.12 14.91 6.71
CA LYS A 134 11.96 13.69 6.80
C LYS A 134 12.32 13.14 5.44
N ILE A 135 11.60 13.50 4.38
CA ILE A 135 11.86 13.05 3.03
C ILE A 135 13.04 13.85 2.45
N PRO A 136 14.10 13.19 1.96
CA PRO A 136 15.20 13.87 1.32
C PRO A 136 14.80 14.47 -0.02
N GLU A 137 15.59 15.43 -0.51
CA GLU A 137 15.48 15.92 -1.88
C GLU A 137 16.10 14.91 -2.85
N PHE A 138 15.50 14.78 -4.03
CA PHE A 138 15.93 13.90 -5.10
C PHE A 138 16.17 14.69 -6.39
N ASP A 139 17.11 14.27 -7.22
CA ASP A 139 17.23 14.82 -8.57
C ASP A 139 16.14 14.22 -9.46
N VAL A 140 15.91 12.92 -9.38
CA VAL A 140 14.94 12.20 -10.19
C VAL A 140 14.25 11.12 -9.36
N ILE A 141 12.94 10.99 -9.53
CA ILE A 141 12.14 9.88 -8.98
C ILE A 141 11.47 9.13 -10.13
N PHE A 142 11.57 7.79 -10.09
CA PHE A 142 10.81 6.88 -10.93
C PHE A 142 9.84 6.09 -10.06
N ILE A 143 8.58 6.05 -10.43
CA ILE A 143 7.57 5.20 -9.80
C ILE A 143 7.10 4.20 -10.84
N ASP A 144 7.27 2.93 -10.53
CA ASP A 144 6.83 1.80 -11.35
C ASP A 144 5.50 1.26 -10.82
N GLU A 145 4.71 0.61 -11.71
CA GLU A 145 3.38 0.07 -11.40
C GLU A 145 2.43 1.12 -10.79
N ALA A 146 2.46 2.33 -11.33
CA ALA A 146 1.72 3.46 -10.75
C ALA A 146 0.19 3.30 -10.80
N GLN A 147 -0.35 2.43 -11.66
CA GLN A 147 -1.77 2.06 -11.68
C GLN A 147 -2.25 1.38 -10.41
N ASP A 148 -1.33 0.78 -9.63
CA ASP A 148 -1.65 0.07 -8.39
C ASP A 148 -1.59 0.94 -7.13
N LEU A 149 -1.27 2.22 -7.27
CA LEU A 149 -1.19 3.13 -6.14
C LEU A 149 -2.58 3.41 -5.54
N SER A 150 -2.69 3.24 -4.22
CA SER A 150 -3.87 3.64 -3.47
C SER A 150 -3.94 5.17 -3.27
N PRO A 151 -5.10 5.76 -2.94
CA PRO A 151 -5.22 7.17 -2.59
C PRO A 151 -4.25 7.63 -1.49
N LEU A 152 -3.95 6.79 -0.52
CA LEU A 152 -2.94 7.07 0.50
C LEU A 152 -1.53 7.21 -0.11
N GLN A 153 -1.17 6.30 -1.03
CA GLN A 153 0.12 6.34 -1.72
C GLN A 153 0.20 7.52 -2.71
N TRP A 154 -0.92 7.87 -3.34
CA TRP A 154 -1.00 9.07 -4.17
C TRP A 154 -0.77 10.37 -3.37
N LYS A 155 -1.24 10.44 -2.11
CA LYS A 155 -0.89 11.58 -1.22
C LYS A 155 0.61 11.66 -0.96
N LEU A 156 1.28 10.52 -0.76
CA LEU A 156 2.74 10.51 -0.62
C LEU A 156 3.41 10.90 -1.93
N PHE A 157 2.91 10.42 -3.08
CA PHE A 157 3.37 10.83 -4.40
C PHE A 157 3.35 12.35 -4.58
N ASP A 158 2.25 13.01 -4.21
CA ASP A 158 2.13 14.47 -4.31
C ASP A 158 3.21 15.19 -3.50
N ILE A 159 3.58 14.66 -2.35
CA ILE A 159 4.69 15.20 -1.55
C ILE A 159 6.04 14.92 -2.24
N LEU A 160 6.27 13.69 -2.73
CA LEU A 160 7.49 13.33 -3.43
C LEU A 160 7.70 14.18 -4.68
N LYS A 161 6.62 14.56 -5.37
CA LYS A 161 6.66 15.48 -6.51
C LYS A 161 7.23 16.86 -6.15
N THR A 162 7.01 17.32 -4.92
CA THR A 162 7.60 18.57 -4.42
C THR A 162 9.07 18.43 -3.98
N LYS A 163 9.57 17.21 -3.88
CA LYS A 163 10.91 16.85 -3.40
C LYS A 163 11.86 16.41 -4.52
N THR A 164 11.45 16.52 -5.77
CA THR A 164 12.25 16.12 -6.91
C THR A 164 12.22 17.17 -8.03
N LYS A 165 13.30 17.22 -8.82
CA LYS A 165 13.34 18.07 -10.03
C LYS A 165 12.54 17.43 -11.16
N ASP A 166 12.73 16.13 -11.36
CA ASP A 166 12.08 15.35 -12.41
C ASP A 166 11.39 14.12 -11.80
N MET A 167 10.16 13.82 -12.25
CA MET A 167 9.42 12.65 -11.87
C MET A 167 8.89 11.90 -13.08
N TYR A 168 9.06 10.60 -13.04
CA TYR A 168 8.58 9.67 -14.06
C TYR A 168 7.67 8.63 -13.47
N LEU A 169 6.54 8.39 -14.12
CA LEU A 169 5.60 7.32 -13.80
C LEU A 169 5.64 6.28 -14.90
N ALA A 170 5.70 5.02 -14.51
CA ALA A 170 5.47 3.89 -15.39
C ALA A 170 4.29 3.09 -14.85
N GLY A 171 3.44 2.62 -15.74
CA GLY A 171 2.28 1.82 -15.39
C GLY A 171 1.51 1.40 -16.62
N ASP A 172 0.57 0.49 -16.43
CA ASP A 172 -0.30 -0.07 -17.46
C ASP A 172 -1.70 -0.21 -16.84
N ASP A 173 -2.62 0.63 -17.27
CA ASP A 173 -3.99 0.67 -16.75
C ASP A 173 -4.79 -0.59 -17.09
N ASP A 174 -4.45 -1.29 -18.19
CA ASP A 174 -5.03 -2.59 -18.53
C ASP A 174 -4.59 -3.70 -17.57
N GLN A 175 -3.48 -3.52 -16.84
CA GLN A 175 -2.98 -4.45 -15.82
C GLN A 175 -3.40 -4.08 -14.40
N ALA A 176 -4.29 -3.14 -14.22
CA ALA A 176 -4.77 -2.68 -12.91
C ALA A 176 -5.69 -3.72 -12.24
N ILE A 177 -5.10 -4.64 -11.51
CA ILE A 177 -5.81 -5.74 -10.83
C ILE A 177 -6.07 -5.49 -9.34
N PHE A 178 -5.52 -4.40 -8.76
CA PHE A 178 -5.63 -4.10 -7.33
C PHE A 178 -6.71 -3.09 -6.95
N ALA A 179 -7.66 -2.79 -7.86
CA ALA A 179 -8.80 -1.91 -7.55
C ALA A 179 -9.60 -2.40 -6.32
N TRP A 180 -9.72 -3.72 -6.14
CA TRP A 180 -10.36 -4.35 -4.98
C TRP A 180 -9.63 -4.05 -3.65
N ALA A 181 -8.32 -3.79 -3.69
CA ALA A 181 -7.50 -3.41 -2.53
C ALA A 181 -7.45 -1.90 -2.30
N GLY A 182 -8.17 -1.12 -3.14
CA GLY A 182 -8.26 0.32 -3.03
C GLY A 182 -7.31 1.11 -3.94
N ALA A 183 -6.75 0.50 -4.99
CA ALA A 183 -5.96 1.23 -5.99
C ALA A 183 -6.83 2.25 -6.75
N ASP A 184 -6.25 3.41 -7.06
CA ASP A 184 -6.91 4.49 -7.80
C ASP A 184 -6.33 4.65 -9.22
N VAL A 185 -6.77 3.76 -10.10
CA VAL A 185 -6.38 3.76 -11.52
C VAL A 185 -6.80 5.07 -12.21
N SER A 186 -7.95 5.63 -11.82
CA SER A 186 -8.44 6.85 -12.43
C SER A 186 -7.52 8.05 -12.18
N ARG A 187 -6.83 8.06 -11.03
CA ARG A 187 -5.82 9.04 -10.70
C ARG A 187 -4.59 8.90 -11.60
N PHE A 188 -4.13 7.66 -11.83
CA PHE A 188 -3.01 7.38 -12.73
C PHE A 188 -3.28 7.89 -14.14
N ILE A 189 -4.43 7.56 -14.73
CA ILE A 189 -4.82 7.98 -16.08
C ILE A 189 -4.92 9.51 -16.21
N LYS A 190 -5.36 10.20 -15.16
CA LYS A 190 -5.59 11.65 -15.15
C LYS A 190 -4.38 12.47 -14.70
N GLU A 191 -3.27 11.82 -14.28
CA GLU A 191 -2.10 12.55 -13.79
C GLU A 191 -1.50 13.41 -14.92
N PRO A 192 -1.38 14.73 -14.75
CA PRO A 192 -0.86 15.62 -15.78
C PRO A 192 0.63 15.35 -16.05
N ALA A 193 0.94 14.74 -17.18
CA ALA A 193 2.31 14.43 -17.59
C ALA A 193 2.46 14.45 -19.13
N LYS A 194 3.71 14.46 -19.59
CA LYS A 194 4.00 14.12 -21.00
C LYS A 194 3.96 12.61 -21.11
N GLU A 195 3.00 12.11 -21.86
CA GLU A 195 2.79 10.69 -22.06
C GLU A 195 3.66 10.12 -23.19
N LYS A 196 4.16 8.91 -22.98
CA LYS A 196 4.82 8.09 -23.99
C LYS A 196 4.34 6.65 -23.86
N VAL A 197 3.57 6.20 -24.83
CA VAL A 197 3.09 4.82 -24.89
C VAL A 197 4.17 3.91 -25.47
N LEU A 198 4.41 2.76 -24.82
CA LEU A 198 5.29 1.69 -25.28
C LEU A 198 4.45 0.63 -25.99
N ILE A 199 4.38 0.70 -27.32
CA ILE A 199 3.50 -0.14 -28.17
C ILE A 199 3.98 -1.58 -28.36
N TYR A 200 5.19 -1.93 -27.95
CA TYR A 200 5.73 -3.29 -28.09
C TYR A 200 6.00 -3.93 -26.75
N SER A 201 5.31 -5.05 -26.47
CA SER A 201 5.67 -5.90 -25.35
C SER A 201 6.93 -6.72 -25.67
N LYS A 202 7.83 -6.85 -24.69
CA LYS A 202 8.98 -7.77 -24.76
C LYS A 202 8.79 -9.02 -23.88
N ARG A 203 7.64 -9.14 -23.21
CA ARG A 203 7.30 -10.26 -22.33
C ARG A 203 6.54 -11.36 -23.05
N ILE A 204 5.72 -11.00 -24.05
CA ILE A 204 4.91 -11.92 -24.84
C ILE A 204 5.45 -12.03 -26.27
N SER A 205 5.19 -13.19 -26.90
CA SER A 205 5.60 -13.39 -28.29
C SER A 205 4.79 -12.48 -29.23
N ARG A 206 5.37 -12.11 -30.37
CA ARG A 206 4.69 -11.28 -31.38
C ARG A 206 3.37 -11.89 -31.86
N THR A 207 3.28 -13.22 -31.91
CA THR A 207 2.08 -13.98 -32.32
C THR A 207 0.89 -13.81 -31.35
N VAL A 208 1.10 -13.30 -30.16
CA VAL A 208 0.04 -13.05 -29.16
C VAL A 208 -0.34 -11.57 -29.12
N GLN A 209 0.47 -10.70 -29.74
CA GLN A 209 0.20 -9.25 -29.85
C GLN A 209 -0.67 -8.87 -31.05
N GLU A 210 -0.77 -9.76 -32.08
CA GLU A 210 -1.63 -9.62 -33.26
C GLU A 210 -3.01 -10.23 -33.02
#